data_7fc17d295d83cccf79618c74305bdb1d
#
_entry.id   7fc17d295d83cccf79618c74305bdb1d
#
_cell.length_a   1.000
_cell.length_b   1.000
_cell.length_c   1.000
_cell.angle_alpha   90.00
_cell.angle_beta   90.00
_cell.angle_gamma   90.00
#
_symmetry.space_group_name_H-M   'P 1'
#
loop_
_entity.id
_entity.type
_entity.pdbx_description
1 polymer ?
#
loop_
_entity_poly.entity_id
_entity_poly.type
_entity_poly.pdbx_seq_one_letter_code
_entity_poly.pdbx_strand_id
1 'polypeptide(L)'
;RQRQMCIRDRYKGKTLDDFGETMNGITTYYLLNDIDFKDVDCTELKQIGYAQTNYYFSQTFDGQNHTLYNIPINSSNGTTGVFGAVNITGIVKNLHIESSKVSITSKSKSTAEGTSILVGRNKGKILNCCVKECQIAANPTKTNQSANTGGIAGTSTGEITNCYVTNTQIIYDANSKIKAGPAGGIAGSSQAQGLIANCYSANNIIKNRESYNGGICGKASDGAHIENCYVYNIDLITTKGLFAGIAANSFFIHNYYDNAKITFIGKNDDGNQLSKNAQYTGTFMNKEDIPIYRLLNQWIDETAPTLYPGYPFTRWTDGGENLPAVFISESLKK
;
A
#
# COMPACT_ATOMS: atom_id res chain seq x y z
N ARG A 1 16.50 -19.00 21.53
CA ARG A 1 17.18 -18.86 20.21
C ARG A 1 16.30 -19.57 19.20
N GLN A 2 15.37 -18.86 18.61
CA GLN A 2 14.65 -19.34 17.42
C GLN A 2 15.71 -19.60 16.36
N ARG A 3 15.73 -20.81 15.87
CA ARG A 3 16.57 -21.18 14.75
C ARG A 3 16.01 -20.44 13.55
N GLN A 4 16.65 -19.35 13.22
CA GLN A 4 16.44 -18.72 11.93
C GLN A 4 16.65 -19.79 10.88
N MET A 5 15.60 -20.00 10.17
CA MET A 5 15.58 -20.97 9.09
C MET A 5 16.50 -20.43 7.99
N CYS A 6 17.73 -20.86 8.01
CA CYS A 6 18.54 -20.86 6.80
C CYS A 6 17.85 -21.85 5.86
N ILE A 7 16.93 -21.36 5.06
CA ILE A 7 16.15 -22.14 4.09
C ILE A 7 17.08 -23.01 3.21
N ARG A 8 18.32 -22.55 3.05
CA ARG A 8 19.31 -23.15 2.17
C ARG A 8 19.82 -24.52 2.60
N ASP A 9 19.98 -24.79 3.89
CA ASP A 9 20.68 -26.00 4.34
C ASP A 9 19.75 -27.15 4.75
N ARG A 10 18.53 -26.85 5.17
CA ARG A 10 17.54 -27.85 5.57
C ARG A 10 16.65 -28.35 4.43
N TYR A 11 16.62 -27.63 3.31
CA TYR A 11 15.62 -27.83 2.26
C TYR A 11 16.26 -28.01 0.88
N LYS A 12 17.49 -28.49 0.86
CA LYS A 12 18.19 -28.85 -0.38
C LYS A 12 17.36 -29.85 -1.18
N GLY A 13 16.86 -29.41 -2.34
CA GLY A 13 16.01 -30.26 -3.21
C GLY A 13 14.50 -30.06 -3.03
N LYS A 14 14.05 -29.17 -2.11
CA LYS A 14 12.63 -28.80 -2.00
C LYS A 14 12.33 -27.57 -2.85
N THR A 15 11.13 -27.56 -3.43
CA THR A 15 10.57 -26.41 -4.16
C THR A 15 9.68 -25.59 -3.25
N LEU A 16 9.24 -24.39 -3.69
CA LEU A 16 8.26 -23.61 -2.94
C LEU A 16 6.97 -24.36 -2.68
N ASP A 17 6.56 -25.23 -3.60
CA ASP A 17 5.34 -26.03 -3.49
C ASP A 17 5.37 -27.03 -2.33
N ASP A 18 6.57 -27.39 -1.83
CA ASP A 18 6.73 -28.24 -0.65
C ASP A 18 6.40 -27.52 0.69
N PHE A 19 6.18 -26.19 0.66
CA PHE A 19 5.92 -25.36 1.84
C PHE A 19 4.50 -24.78 1.89
N GLY A 20 3.67 -25.10 0.90
CA GLY A 20 2.29 -24.65 0.80
C GLY A 20 1.30 -25.80 0.88
N GLU A 21 0.08 -25.48 1.25
CA GLU A 21 -1.06 -26.39 1.15
C GLU A 21 -1.79 -26.14 -0.17
N THR A 22 -1.89 -27.19 -1.01
CA THR A 22 -2.59 -27.07 -2.30
C THR A 22 -3.99 -27.66 -2.20
N MET A 23 -4.99 -26.83 -2.47
CA MET A 23 -6.39 -27.23 -2.54
C MET A 23 -7.00 -26.69 -3.84
N ASN A 24 -7.60 -27.57 -4.64
CA ASN A 24 -8.23 -27.20 -5.93
C ASN A 24 -7.27 -26.46 -6.89
N GLY A 25 -5.99 -26.82 -6.91
CA GLY A 25 -4.98 -26.21 -7.76
C GLY A 25 -4.46 -24.84 -7.29
N ILE A 26 -4.88 -24.36 -6.14
CA ILE A 26 -4.40 -23.13 -5.51
C ILE A 26 -3.50 -23.51 -4.34
N THR A 27 -2.26 -23.07 -4.36
CA THR A 27 -1.33 -23.25 -3.24
C THR A 27 -1.42 -22.05 -2.30
N THR A 28 -1.57 -22.31 -1.01
CA THR A 28 -1.52 -21.29 0.05
C THR A 28 -0.28 -21.48 0.89
N TYR A 29 0.53 -20.43 0.99
CA TYR A 29 1.70 -20.36 1.87
C TYR A 29 1.31 -19.62 3.14
N TYR A 30 1.69 -20.16 4.29
CA TYR A 30 1.36 -19.60 5.60
C TYR A 30 2.60 -19.07 6.32
N LEU A 31 2.49 -17.88 6.91
CA LEU A 31 3.45 -17.40 7.88
C LEU A 31 3.00 -17.89 9.27
N LEU A 32 3.76 -18.79 9.87
CA LEU A 32 3.34 -19.48 11.09
C LEU A 32 3.77 -18.74 12.38
N ASN A 33 4.65 -17.78 12.30
CA ASN A 33 5.14 -16.98 13.42
C ASN A 33 5.61 -15.62 12.94
N ASP A 34 5.71 -14.67 13.84
CA ASP A 34 6.42 -13.43 13.58
C ASP A 34 7.90 -13.70 13.26
N ILE A 35 8.46 -12.93 12.34
CA ILE A 35 9.87 -13.03 11.97
C ILE A 35 10.53 -11.67 12.14
N ASP A 36 11.57 -11.60 12.97
CA ASP A 36 12.41 -10.41 13.08
C ASP A 36 13.72 -10.63 12.30
N PHE A 37 13.94 -9.77 11.31
CA PHE A 37 15.14 -9.77 10.46
C PHE A 37 16.28 -8.94 11.05
N LYS A 38 16.12 -8.35 12.23
CA LYS A 38 17.20 -7.67 12.92
C LYS A 38 18.34 -8.67 13.18
N ASP A 39 19.56 -8.25 12.87
CA ASP A 39 20.77 -9.05 13.02
C ASP A 39 20.80 -10.37 12.19
N VAL A 40 19.95 -10.47 11.15
CA VAL A 40 19.96 -11.57 10.19
C VAL A 40 20.77 -11.15 8.95
N ASP A 41 21.60 -12.05 8.45
CA ASP A 41 22.21 -11.89 7.14
C ASP A 41 21.15 -12.02 6.05
N CYS A 42 20.77 -10.90 5.46
CA CYS A 42 19.76 -10.80 4.40
C CYS A 42 20.36 -10.55 3.00
N THR A 43 21.65 -10.77 2.80
CA THR A 43 22.35 -10.50 1.52
C THR A 43 21.76 -11.31 0.36
N GLU A 44 21.26 -12.51 0.63
CA GLU A 44 20.59 -13.39 -0.34
C GLU A 44 19.07 -13.28 -0.34
N LEU A 45 18.50 -12.41 0.51
CA LEU A 45 17.05 -12.24 0.55
C LEU A 45 16.57 -11.59 -0.76
N LYS A 46 15.65 -12.26 -1.43
CA LYS A 46 15.06 -11.80 -2.69
C LYS A 46 13.57 -11.57 -2.52
N GLN A 47 13.06 -10.61 -3.25
CA GLN A 47 11.62 -10.37 -3.32
C GLN A 47 10.89 -11.56 -3.95
N ILE A 48 9.63 -11.75 -3.57
CA ILE A 48 8.76 -12.79 -4.13
C ILE A 48 8.09 -12.22 -5.39
N GLY A 49 8.28 -12.88 -6.53
CA GLY A 49 7.73 -12.45 -7.82
C GLY A 49 8.49 -11.29 -8.46
N TYR A 50 8.54 -11.27 -9.79
CA TYR A 50 9.28 -10.27 -10.58
C TYR A 50 8.46 -9.84 -11.80
N ALA A 51 8.19 -8.56 -11.94
CA ALA A 51 7.43 -8.04 -13.08
C ALA A 51 8.20 -8.15 -14.41
N GLN A 52 9.52 -7.97 -14.40
CA GLN A 52 10.35 -7.92 -15.60
C GLN A 52 10.53 -9.28 -16.28
N THR A 53 10.40 -10.37 -15.56
CA THR A 53 10.57 -11.73 -16.06
C THR A 53 9.24 -12.45 -16.20
N ASN A 54 8.11 -11.76 -16.00
CA ASN A 54 6.76 -12.34 -15.92
C ASN A 54 6.58 -13.42 -14.85
N TYR A 55 7.49 -13.52 -13.89
CA TYR A 55 7.36 -14.40 -12.72
C TYR A 55 6.55 -13.71 -11.62
N TYR A 56 5.31 -13.42 -11.91
CA TYR A 56 4.38 -12.85 -10.93
C TYR A 56 3.99 -13.92 -9.90
N PHE A 57 3.85 -13.50 -8.66
CA PHE A 57 3.26 -14.33 -7.62
C PHE A 57 1.76 -14.55 -7.92
N SER A 58 1.37 -15.80 -8.16
CA SER A 58 0.02 -16.17 -8.64
C SER A 58 -0.76 -17.03 -7.65
N GLN A 59 -0.18 -17.33 -6.49
CA GLN A 59 -0.74 -18.16 -5.44
C GLN A 59 -1.30 -17.31 -4.29
N THR A 60 -1.66 -17.93 -3.19
CA THR A 60 -2.06 -17.23 -1.96
C THR A 60 -0.91 -17.21 -0.96
N PHE A 61 -0.64 -16.05 -0.38
CA PHE A 61 0.18 -15.89 0.80
C PHE A 61 -0.71 -15.39 1.95
N ASP A 62 -0.82 -16.17 3.00
CA ASP A 62 -1.58 -15.84 4.21
C ASP A 62 -0.61 -15.61 5.37
N GLY A 63 -0.46 -14.36 5.77
CA GLY A 63 0.36 -13.96 6.89
C GLY A 63 -0.18 -14.37 8.26
N GLN A 64 -1.43 -14.86 8.33
CA GLN A 64 -2.11 -15.26 9.58
C GLN A 64 -2.06 -14.19 10.70
N ASN A 65 -2.01 -12.92 10.31
CA ASN A 65 -1.81 -11.74 11.16
C ASN A 65 -0.45 -11.71 11.88
N HIS A 66 0.52 -12.48 11.40
CA HIS A 66 1.91 -12.37 11.85
C HIS A 66 2.63 -11.19 11.19
N THR A 67 3.71 -10.78 11.84
CA THR A 67 4.49 -9.60 11.46
C THR A 67 5.90 -9.96 11.00
N LEU A 68 6.33 -9.33 9.91
CA LEU A 68 7.72 -9.27 9.50
C LEU A 68 8.33 -7.97 10.03
N TYR A 69 9.24 -8.08 10.99
CA TYR A 69 9.96 -6.93 11.55
C TYR A 69 11.31 -6.73 10.89
N ASN A 70 11.70 -5.47 10.71
CA ASN A 70 13.05 -5.08 10.26
C ASN A 70 13.50 -5.73 8.94
N ILE A 71 12.57 -6.11 8.05
CA ILE A 71 12.92 -6.72 6.78
C ILE A 71 13.60 -5.70 5.86
N PRO A 72 14.86 -5.94 5.43
CA PRO A 72 15.54 -5.05 4.48
C PRO A 72 15.09 -5.39 3.07
N ILE A 73 14.47 -4.41 2.42
CA ILE A 73 13.97 -4.57 1.05
C ILE A 73 14.91 -3.81 0.12
N ASN A 74 15.81 -4.52 -0.53
CA ASN A 74 16.75 -3.97 -1.48
C ASN A 74 16.35 -4.35 -2.90
N SER A 75 16.20 -3.39 -3.78
CA SER A 75 15.95 -3.67 -5.18
C SER A 75 16.88 -2.90 -6.09
N SER A 76 17.40 -3.63 -7.06
CA SER A 76 18.16 -3.08 -8.18
C SER A 76 17.36 -3.01 -9.49
N ASN A 77 16.16 -3.58 -9.56
CA ASN A 77 15.44 -3.82 -10.81
C ASN A 77 13.93 -3.57 -10.71
N GLY A 78 13.46 -2.46 -11.24
CA GLY A 78 12.05 -2.22 -11.61
C GLY A 78 11.07 -2.15 -10.45
N THR A 79 10.39 -3.23 -10.13
CA THR A 79 9.42 -3.31 -9.04
C THR A 79 10.07 -3.71 -7.72
N THR A 80 9.66 -3.06 -6.62
CA THR A 80 10.28 -3.25 -5.30
C THR A 80 9.21 -3.45 -4.23
N GLY A 81 9.39 -4.47 -3.39
CA GLY A 81 8.57 -4.79 -2.23
C GLY A 81 8.95 -6.17 -1.70
N VAL A 82 8.37 -6.62 -0.59
CA VAL A 82 8.45 -8.03 -0.17
C VAL A 82 7.98 -8.92 -1.32
N PHE A 83 6.88 -8.50 -1.96
CA PHE A 83 6.43 -9.03 -3.23
C PHE A 83 6.78 -8.03 -4.33
N GLY A 84 7.63 -8.43 -5.28
CA GLY A 84 7.94 -7.57 -6.43
C GLY A 84 6.73 -7.38 -7.33
N ALA A 85 6.02 -8.48 -7.66
CA ALA A 85 4.80 -8.42 -8.45
C ALA A 85 3.81 -9.54 -8.08
N VAL A 86 2.53 -9.18 -7.97
CA VAL A 86 1.39 -10.07 -7.73
C VAL A 86 0.53 -10.13 -8.99
N ASN A 87 0.20 -11.35 -9.44
CA ASN A 87 -0.63 -11.59 -10.62
C ASN A 87 -2.13 -11.42 -10.32
N ILE A 88 -2.95 -11.45 -11.34
CA ILE A 88 -4.41 -11.32 -11.23
C ILE A 88 -5.05 -12.42 -10.34
N THR A 89 -4.47 -13.60 -10.28
CA THR A 89 -4.91 -14.70 -9.40
C THR A 89 -4.22 -14.68 -8.04
N GLY A 90 -3.17 -13.89 -7.88
CA GLY A 90 -2.37 -13.85 -6.65
C GLY A 90 -3.10 -13.12 -5.52
N ILE A 91 -2.97 -13.64 -4.32
CA ILE A 91 -3.56 -13.06 -3.10
C ILE A 91 -2.48 -12.94 -2.04
N VAL A 92 -2.31 -11.75 -1.48
CA VAL A 92 -1.51 -11.49 -0.28
C VAL A 92 -2.46 -11.00 0.80
N LYS A 93 -2.54 -11.72 1.91
CA LYS A 93 -3.50 -11.37 2.96
C LYS A 93 -2.96 -11.56 4.36
N ASN A 94 -3.56 -10.83 5.32
CA ASN A 94 -3.31 -10.97 6.76
C ASN A 94 -1.81 -10.85 7.11
N LEU A 95 -1.06 -10.01 6.41
CA LEU A 95 0.37 -9.82 6.62
C LEU A 95 0.67 -8.43 7.15
N HIS A 96 1.42 -8.37 8.24
CA HIS A 96 1.89 -7.14 8.83
C HIS A 96 3.38 -6.94 8.54
N ILE A 97 3.79 -5.70 8.28
CA ILE A 97 5.20 -5.33 8.13
C ILE A 97 5.48 -4.13 9.02
N GLU A 98 6.45 -4.24 9.90
CA GLU A 98 6.78 -3.19 10.85
C GLU A 98 8.28 -2.91 10.88
N SER A 99 8.66 -1.65 11.16
CA SER A 99 10.03 -1.17 11.35
C SER A 99 10.99 -1.51 10.20
N SER A 100 10.46 -1.61 8.98
CA SER A 100 11.18 -2.09 7.81
C SER A 100 11.60 -0.93 6.90
N LYS A 101 12.67 -1.15 6.12
CA LYS A 101 13.23 -0.12 5.26
C LYS A 101 13.40 -0.60 3.83
N VAL A 102 12.91 0.20 2.89
CA VAL A 102 13.20 0.05 1.47
C VAL A 102 14.29 1.02 1.07
N SER A 103 15.37 0.47 0.50
CA SER A 103 16.43 1.24 -0.12
C SER A 103 16.49 0.97 -1.61
N ILE A 104 16.28 2.00 -2.43
CA ILE A 104 16.36 1.88 -3.88
C ILE A 104 17.70 2.40 -4.34
N THR A 105 18.55 1.49 -4.82
CA THR A 105 19.87 1.81 -5.38
C THR A 105 19.95 1.39 -6.85
N SER A 106 18.88 1.52 -7.61
CA SER A 106 18.79 0.99 -8.96
C SER A 106 19.82 1.60 -9.92
N LYS A 107 20.59 0.74 -10.57
CA LYS A 107 21.45 1.06 -11.71
C LYS A 107 20.78 0.79 -13.06
N SER A 108 19.55 0.27 -13.06
CA SER A 108 18.83 -0.15 -14.28
C SER A 108 18.24 1.03 -15.05
N LYS A 109 18.17 0.87 -16.38
CA LYS A 109 17.50 1.82 -17.28
C LYS A 109 15.99 1.64 -17.35
N SER A 110 15.44 0.63 -16.66
CA SER A 110 13.99 0.39 -16.68
C SER A 110 13.29 1.40 -15.78
N THR A 111 12.17 1.92 -16.25
CA THR A 111 11.22 2.67 -15.43
C THR A 111 10.79 1.78 -14.27
N ALA A 112 11.08 2.19 -13.05
CA ALA A 112 10.61 1.47 -11.87
C ALA A 112 9.08 1.52 -11.88
N GLU A 113 8.44 0.40 -12.18
CA GLU A 113 6.99 0.32 -12.32
C GLU A 113 6.24 0.48 -10.99
N GLY A 114 6.92 0.28 -9.86
CA GLY A 114 6.35 0.48 -8.54
C GLY A 114 7.30 0.11 -7.42
N THR A 115 7.28 0.91 -6.37
CA THR A 115 8.04 0.72 -5.14
C THR A 115 7.11 0.77 -3.94
N SER A 116 7.24 -0.18 -3.04
CA SER A 116 6.50 -0.20 -1.79
C SER A 116 7.22 -1.01 -0.72
N ILE A 117 6.65 -1.05 0.47
CA ILE A 117 7.07 -1.99 1.50
C ILE A 117 6.55 -3.39 1.15
N LEU A 118 5.26 -3.52 0.80
CA LEU A 118 4.62 -4.82 0.64
C LEU A 118 4.66 -5.32 -0.82
N VAL A 119 4.04 -4.62 -1.77
CA VAL A 119 3.89 -5.10 -3.15
C VAL A 119 4.31 -4.05 -4.17
N GLY A 120 5.37 -4.27 -4.93
CA GLY A 120 5.80 -3.33 -5.98
C GLY A 120 4.73 -3.09 -7.04
N ARG A 121 4.19 -4.17 -7.63
CA ARG A 121 3.11 -4.13 -8.63
C ARG A 121 2.00 -5.12 -8.28
N ASN A 122 0.80 -4.62 -8.06
CA ASN A 122 -0.38 -5.43 -7.77
C ASN A 122 -1.33 -5.49 -8.97
N LYS A 123 -1.63 -6.71 -9.42
CA LYS A 123 -2.74 -7.01 -10.35
C LYS A 123 -3.80 -7.90 -9.69
N GLY A 124 -3.49 -8.47 -8.54
CA GLY A 124 -4.33 -9.41 -7.79
C GLY A 124 -4.99 -8.73 -6.58
N LYS A 125 -4.96 -9.41 -5.45
CA LYS A 125 -5.63 -8.94 -4.24
C LYS A 125 -4.66 -8.79 -3.08
N ILE A 126 -4.75 -7.67 -2.36
CA ILE A 126 -4.07 -7.39 -1.11
C ILE A 126 -5.14 -7.11 -0.05
N LEU A 127 -5.25 -7.99 0.95
CA LEU A 127 -6.37 -7.99 1.89
C LEU A 127 -5.89 -8.01 3.34
N ASN A 128 -6.45 -7.17 4.21
CA ASN A 128 -6.14 -7.17 5.65
C ASN A 128 -4.63 -7.06 5.95
N CYS A 129 -3.90 -6.25 5.19
CA CYS A 129 -2.46 -6.07 5.37
C CYS A 129 -2.15 -4.71 5.98
N CYS A 130 -1.07 -4.63 6.75
CA CYS A 130 -0.63 -3.35 7.26
C CYS A 130 0.86 -3.11 7.11
N VAL A 131 1.20 -1.82 7.05
CA VAL A 131 2.58 -1.32 7.05
C VAL A 131 2.68 -0.24 8.13
N LYS A 132 3.58 -0.44 9.09
CA LYS A 132 3.71 0.43 10.25
C LYS A 132 5.17 0.75 10.54
N GLU A 133 5.45 2.02 10.90
CA GLU A 133 6.79 2.47 11.31
C GLU A 133 7.89 2.18 10.28
N CYS A 134 7.55 2.17 9.01
CA CYS A 134 8.45 1.84 7.92
C CYS A 134 9.04 3.08 7.24
N GLN A 135 10.07 2.85 6.44
CA GLN A 135 10.70 3.91 5.65
C GLN A 135 10.92 3.46 4.21
N ILE A 136 10.49 4.28 3.26
CA ILE A 136 10.89 4.19 1.86
C ILE A 136 11.79 5.38 1.58
N ALA A 137 13.08 5.12 1.39
CA ALA A 137 14.06 6.11 0.99
C ALA A 137 14.53 5.80 -0.42
N ALA A 138 14.12 6.62 -1.38
CA ALA A 138 14.56 6.49 -2.76
C ALA A 138 15.66 7.51 -3.02
N ASN A 139 16.85 7.02 -3.33
CA ASN A 139 17.98 7.83 -3.80
C ASN A 139 18.43 7.29 -5.16
N PRO A 140 17.67 7.54 -6.22
CA PRO A 140 17.99 7.03 -7.54
C PRO A 140 19.23 7.77 -8.09
N THR A 141 20.18 7.01 -8.57
CA THR A 141 21.46 7.54 -9.10
C THR A 141 21.41 7.88 -10.60
N LYS A 142 20.28 7.63 -11.29
CA LYS A 142 20.12 7.85 -12.74
C LYS A 142 18.88 8.63 -13.14
N THR A 143 19.00 9.42 -14.20
CA THR A 143 18.14 10.53 -14.63
C THR A 143 16.76 10.17 -15.22
N ASN A 144 16.34 8.91 -15.30
CA ASN A 144 15.11 8.53 -16.01
C ASN A 144 14.25 7.50 -15.25
N GLN A 145 14.26 7.51 -13.93
CA GLN A 145 13.52 6.55 -13.14
C GLN A 145 12.44 7.24 -12.31
N SER A 146 11.21 7.20 -12.77
CA SER A 146 10.08 7.54 -11.93
C SER A 146 9.45 6.27 -11.39
N ALA A 147 9.50 6.06 -10.08
CA ALA A 147 8.80 4.97 -9.41
C ALA A 147 7.53 5.50 -8.78
N ASN A 148 6.40 4.88 -9.08
CA ASN A 148 5.19 5.08 -8.29
C ASN A 148 5.43 4.47 -6.91
N THR A 149 5.26 5.23 -5.83
CA THR A 149 5.68 4.81 -4.50
C THR A 149 4.49 4.79 -3.53
N GLY A 150 4.25 3.67 -2.87
CA GLY A 150 3.19 3.54 -1.85
C GLY A 150 3.60 2.65 -0.69
N GLY A 151 2.94 2.78 0.45
CA GLY A 151 3.20 1.91 1.60
C GLY A 151 2.81 0.45 1.32
N ILE A 152 1.62 0.23 0.78
CA ILE A 152 1.08 -1.10 0.44
C ILE A 152 1.45 -1.50 -0.99
N ALA A 153 1.21 -0.63 -1.97
CA ALA A 153 1.52 -0.94 -3.36
C ALA A 153 2.19 0.23 -4.08
N GLY A 154 3.21 -0.05 -4.90
CA GLY A 154 3.77 0.96 -5.80
C GLY A 154 2.77 1.31 -6.89
N THR A 155 2.33 0.32 -7.66
CA THR A 155 1.28 0.44 -8.68
C THR A 155 0.23 -0.65 -8.47
N SER A 156 -1.05 -0.29 -8.53
CA SER A 156 -2.15 -1.25 -8.43
C SER A 156 -3.12 -1.11 -9.61
N THR A 157 -3.44 -2.23 -10.23
CA THR A 157 -4.59 -2.40 -11.13
C THR A 157 -5.55 -3.47 -10.59
N GLY A 158 -5.23 -4.01 -9.43
CA GLY A 158 -6.03 -4.99 -8.69
C GLY A 158 -6.69 -4.36 -7.47
N GLU A 159 -6.94 -5.18 -6.48
CA GLU A 159 -7.71 -4.85 -5.28
C GLU A 159 -6.79 -4.66 -4.07
N ILE A 160 -7.04 -3.62 -3.28
CA ILE A 160 -6.42 -3.35 -1.97
C ILE A 160 -7.56 -3.05 -1.00
N THR A 161 -7.81 -3.93 -0.05
CA THR A 161 -8.94 -3.74 0.87
C THR A 161 -8.59 -4.09 2.31
N ASN A 162 -9.25 -3.41 3.25
CA ASN A 162 -9.01 -3.57 4.69
C ASN A 162 -7.52 -3.39 5.07
N CYS A 163 -6.82 -2.49 4.39
CA CYS A 163 -5.39 -2.27 4.57
C CYS A 163 -5.10 -0.92 5.20
N TYR A 164 -3.96 -0.81 5.88
CA TYR A 164 -3.56 0.49 6.42
C TYR A 164 -2.06 0.72 6.44
N VAL A 165 -1.71 2.01 6.47
CA VAL A 165 -0.32 2.48 6.60
C VAL A 165 -0.26 3.55 7.67
N THR A 166 0.58 3.35 8.68
CA THR A 166 0.73 4.31 9.78
C THR A 166 2.19 4.56 10.13
N ASN A 167 2.48 5.78 10.61
CA ASN A 167 3.80 6.20 11.11
C ASN A 167 4.94 5.90 10.11
N THR A 168 4.65 5.95 8.81
CA THR A 168 5.55 5.55 7.74
C THR A 168 6.07 6.78 6.98
N GLN A 169 7.34 6.74 6.60
CA GLN A 169 7.99 7.81 5.84
C GLN A 169 8.21 7.37 4.39
N ILE A 170 7.65 8.11 3.45
CA ILE A 170 7.85 7.94 2.01
C ILE A 170 8.59 9.19 1.53
N ILE A 171 9.93 9.10 1.44
CA ILE A 171 10.78 10.25 1.16
C ILE A 171 11.61 9.98 -0.09
N TYR A 172 11.45 10.86 -1.07
CA TYR A 172 12.30 10.91 -2.25
C TYR A 172 13.32 12.04 -2.09
N ASP A 173 14.62 11.72 -2.24
CA ASP A 173 15.69 12.69 -2.01
C ASP A 173 15.59 13.87 -2.97
N ALA A 174 15.65 15.05 -2.39
CA ALA A 174 15.52 16.33 -3.08
C ALA A 174 16.66 16.68 -4.04
N ASN A 175 17.80 16.02 -3.92
CA ASN A 175 19.00 16.30 -4.72
C ASN A 175 19.08 15.46 -5.99
N SER A 176 18.16 14.53 -6.21
CA SER A 176 18.16 13.75 -7.43
C SER A 176 17.61 14.58 -8.61
N LYS A 177 18.34 14.63 -9.71
CA LYS A 177 17.88 15.18 -11.01
C LYS A 177 16.79 14.33 -11.66
N ILE A 178 16.16 13.45 -10.88
CA ILE A 178 15.22 12.42 -11.35
C ILE A 178 13.82 12.86 -10.98
N LYS A 179 12.94 12.83 -11.96
CA LYS A 179 11.51 13.02 -11.72
C LYS A 179 10.99 11.83 -10.93
N ALA A 180 10.55 12.08 -9.71
CA ALA A 180 9.88 11.08 -8.91
C ALA A 180 8.50 10.75 -9.51
N GLY A 181 8.07 9.49 -9.41
CA GLY A 181 6.70 9.09 -9.72
C GLY A 181 5.71 9.51 -8.62
N PRO A 182 4.42 9.38 -8.84
CA PRO A 182 3.40 9.63 -7.83
C PRO A 182 3.66 8.86 -6.54
N ALA A 183 3.38 9.50 -5.38
CA ALA A 183 3.53 8.89 -4.06
C ALA A 183 2.23 8.95 -3.27
N GLY A 184 1.86 7.83 -2.64
CA GLY A 184 0.66 7.74 -1.81
C GLY A 184 0.89 6.91 -0.55
N GLY A 185 0.11 7.16 0.48
CA GLY A 185 0.19 6.38 1.72
C GLY A 185 -0.11 4.90 1.47
N ILE A 186 -1.17 4.59 0.75
CA ILE A 186 -1.56 3.22 0.38
C ILE A 186 -0.91 2.83 -0.96
N ALA A 187 -1.15 3.59 -2.03
CA ALA A 187 -0.64 3.26 -3.35
C ALA A 187 0.01 4.46 -4.03
N GLY A 188 1.14 4.25 -4.73
CA GLY A 188 1.72 5.29 -5.58
C GLY A 188 0.80 5.62 -6.75
N SER A 189 0.28 4.59 -7.43
CA SER A 189 -0.72 4.75 -8.49
C SER A 189 -1.76 3.64 -8.44
N SER A 190 -3.04 4.01 -8.60
CA SER A 190 -4.16 3.09 -8.84
C SER A 190 -4.76 3.42 -10.20
N GLN A 191 -4.95 2.41 -11.06
CA GLN A 191 -5.39 2.58 -12.44
C GLN A 191 -6.11 1.34 -12.98
N ALA A 192 -6.70 1.45 -14.16
CA ALA A 192 -7.35 0.35 -14.86
C ALA A 192 -8.39 -0.38 -14.01
N GLN A 193 -9.32 0.38 -13.44
CA GLN A 193 -10.39 -0.10 -12.55
C GLN A 193 -9.88 -0.70 -11.20
N GLY A 194 -8.62 -0.42 -10.81
CA GLY A 194 -8.08 -0.83 -9.52
C GLY A 194 -8.92 -0.27 -8.36
N LEU A 195 -9.14 -1.11 -7.34
CA LEU A 195 -9.93 -0.77 -6.16
C LEU A 195 -9.03 -0.57 -4.94
N ILE A 196 -9.23 0.55 -4.25
CA ILE A 196 -8.73 0.77 -2.89
C ILE A 196 -9.95 1.04 -2.02
N ALA A 197 -10.34 0.09 -1.17
CA ALA A 197 -11.54 0.22 -0.36
C ALA A 197 -11.32 -0.16 1.11
N ASN A 198 -12.02 0.54 1.99
CA ASN A 198 -11.97 0.29 3.42
C ASN A 198 -10.52 0.31 3.95
N CYS A 199 -9.76 1.34 3.57
CA CYS A 199 -8.35 1.50 3.89
C CYS A 199 -8.08 2.82 4.63
N TYR A 200 -6.97 2.88 5.38
CA TYR A 200 -6.58 4.17 5.95
C TYR A 200 -5.08 4.45 5.90
N SER A 201 -4.77 5.74 5.92
CA SER A 201 -3.41 6.27 5.94
C SER A 201 -3.33 7.32 7.05
N ALA A 202 -2.50 7.09 8.06
CA ALA A 202 -2.46 7.96 9.23
C ALA A 202 -1.03 8.20 9.75
N ASN A 203 -0.76 9.43 10.20
CA ASN A 203 0.51 9.84 10.79
C ASN A 203 1.72 9.59 9.85
N ASN A 204 1.53 9.67 8.55
CA ASN A 204 2.58 9.41 7.57
C ASN A 204 3.21 10.71 7.05
N ILE A 205 4.48 10.60 6.65
CA ILE A 205 5.23 11.67 5.99
C ILE A 205 5.46 11.27 4.54
N ILE A 206 4.87 12.01 3.59
CA ILE A 206 5.00 11.72 2.16
C ILE A 206 5.64 12.94 1.49
N LYS A 207 6.94 12.85 1.23
CA LYS A 207 7.76 13.94 0.70
C LYS A 207 8.42 13.53 -0.60
N ASN A 208 7.66 13.61 -1.67
CA ASN A 208 8.15 13.38 -3.01
C ASN A 208 8.14 14.69 -3.80
N ARG A 209 9.30 15.27 -4.07
CA ARG A 209 9.41 16.49 -4.85
C ARG A 209 9.10 16.24 -6.32
N GLU A 210 8.55 17.25 -6.99
CA GLU A 210 8.25 17.25 -8.43
C GLU A 210 7.28 16.17 -8.89
N SER A 211 6.44 15.64 -7.99
CA SER A 211 5.43 14.66 -8.33
C SER A 211 4.15 14.83 -7.50
N TYR A 212 3.17 14.02 -7.78
CA TYR A 212 1.86 14.02 -7.15
C TYR A 212 1.90 13.26 -5.83
N ASN A 213 1.54 13.92 -4.73
CA ASN A 213 1.50 13.32 -3.40
C ASN A 213 0.06 13.21 -2.91
N GLY A 214 -0.35 12.01 -2.50
CA GLY A 214 -1.68 11.76 -1.96
C GLY A 214 -1.64 10.99 -0.65
N GLY A 215 -2.52 11.30 0.29
CA GLY A 215 -2.63 10.56 1.54
C GLY A 215 -2.99 9.10 1.32
N ILE A 216 -3.89 8.80 0.39
CA ILE A 216 -4.22 7.43 -0.03
C ILE A 216 -3.44 7.05 -1.29
N CYS A 217 -3.57 7.81 -2.37
CA CYS A 217 -3.02 7.47 -3.68
C CYS A 217 -2.32 8.67 -4.33
N GLY A 218 -1.11 8.50 -4.87
CA GLY A 218 -0.44 9.57 -5.59
C GLY A 218 -1.16 9.92 -6.89
N LYS A 219 -1.55 8.91 -7.67
CA LYS A 219 -2.30 9.05 -8.92
C LYS A 219 -3.44 8.04 -8.99
N ALA A 220 -4.67 8.52 -9.19
CA ALA A 220 -5.84 7.71 -9.49
C ALA A 220 -6.27 7.97 -10.94
N SER A 221 -6.42 6.93 -11.77
CA SER A 221 -6.78 7.09 -13.19
C SER A 221 -7.46 5.86 -13.79
N ASP A 222 -8.04 6.06 -14.97
CA ASP A 222 -8.52 4.97 -15.84
C ASP A 222 -9.55 4.05 -15.16
N GLY A 223 -10.51 4.63 -14.47
CA GLY A 223 -11.56 3.88 -13.78
C GLY A 223 -11.19 3.40 -12.37
N ALA A 224 -10.10 3.92 -11.77
CA ALA A 224 -9.75 3.57 -10.40
C ALA A 224 -10.82 4.01 -9.39
N HIS A 225 -11.10 3.18 -8.41
CA HIS A 225 -12.02 3.41 -7.31
C HIS A 225 -11.28 3.58 -5.99
N ILE A 226 -11.60 4.63 -5.24
CA ILE A 226 -11.15 4.87 -3.86
C ILE A 226 -12.39 5.06 -3.00
N GLU A 227 -12.67 4.10 -2.13
CA GLU A 227 -13.95 3.98 -1.44
C GLU A 227 -13.81 3.68 0.04
N ASN A 228 -14.63 4.30 0.86
CA ASN A 228 -14.68 4.09 2.31
C ASN A 228 -13.28 4.15 2.99
N CYS A 229 -12.46 5.08 2.54
CA CYS A 229 -11.12 5.29 3.08
C CYS A 229 -11.09 6.54 3.97
N TYR A 230 -10.15 6.56 4.93
CA TYR A 230 -9.89 7.81 5.62
C TYR A 230 -8.40 8.17 5.67
N VAL A 231 -8.15 9.46 5.84
CA VAL A 231 -6.81 10.05 5.95
C VAL A 231 -6.76 10.89 7.22
N TYR A 232 -5.72 10.70 8.02
CA TYR A 232 -5.53 11.42 9.27
C TYR A 232 -4.08 11.84 9.45
N ASN A 233 -3.85 13.10 9.84
CA ASN A 233 -2.55 13.64 10.24
C ASN A 233 -1.41 13.28 9.25
N ILE A 234 -1.56 13.64 7.98
CA ILE A 234 -0.56 13.37 6.92
C ILE A 234 0.27 14.63 6.64
N ASP A 235 1.60 14.49 6.65
CA ASP A 235 2.53 15.53 6.19
C ASP A 235 2.85 15.34 4.70
N LEU A 236 2.28 16.20 3.85
CA LEU A 236 2.48 16.20 2.39
C LEU A 236 3.24 17.44 1.95
N ILE A 237 4.19 17.28 1.04
CA ILE A 237 4.83 18.42 0.35
C ILE A 237 4.45 18.44 -1.13
N THR A 238 4.43 19.66 -1.72
CA THR A 238 4.14 19.93 -3.14
C THR A 238 2.87 19.25 -3.66
N THR A 239 2.37 19.57 -4.81
CA THR A 239 1.16 19.07 -5.49
C THR A 239 0.40 17.99 -4.71
N LYS A 240 -0.25 18.42 -3.61
CA LYS A 240 -0.73 17.57 -2.51
C LYS A 240 -2.25 17.46 -2.54
N GLY A 241 -2.75 16.24 -2.39
CA GLY A 241 -4.17 15.98 -2.17
C GLY A 241 -4.35 14.92 -1.08
N LEU A 242 -5.35 15.08 -0.22
CA LEU A 242 -5.58 14.14 0.88
C LEU A 242 -5.83 12.72 0.38
N PHE A 243 -6.59 12.56 -0.70
CA PHE A 243 -6.86 11.24 -1.25
C PHE A 243 -6.04 10.94 -2.48
N ALA A 244 -5.90 11.88 -3.41
CA ALA A 244 -5.03 11.72 -4.56
C ALA A 244 -4.30 13.02 -4.90
N GLY A 245 -3.02 12.92 -5.25
CA GLY A 245 -2.25 14.05 -5.77
C GLY A 245 -2.78 14.48 -7.14
N ILE A 246 -3.17 13.52 -7.99
CA ILE A 246 -3.86 13.74 -9.26
C ILE A 246 -4.93 12.68 -9.48
N ALA A 247 -6.05 13.07 -10.08
CA ALA A 247 -7.16 12.18 -10.41
C ALA A 247 -7.63 12.37 -11.85
N ALA A 248 -7.83 11.28 -12.59
CA ALA A 248 -8.39 11.32 -13.94
C ALA A 248 -9.28 10.10 -14.20
N ASN A 249 -10.52 10.32 -14.65
CA ASN A 249 -11.49 9.24 -14.92
C ASN A 249 -11.56 8.23 -13.77
N SER A 250 -11.72 8.71 -12.54
CA SER A 250 -11.67 7.90 -11.33
C SER A 250 -12.84 8.22 -10.40
N PHE A 251 -13.11 7.32 -9.45
CA PHE A 251 -14.26 7.37 -8.56
C PHE A 251 -13.81 7.45 -7.11
N PHE A 252 -14.41 8.38 -6.36
CA PHE A 252 -14.18 8.57 -4.93
C PHE A 252 -15.52 8.48 -4.21
N ILE A 253 -15.71 7.46 -3.39
CA ILE A 253 -17.01 7.15 -2.77
C ILE A 253 -16.84 7.05 -1.26
N HIS A 254 -17.59 7.87 -0.51
CA HIS A 254 -17.62 7.83 0.96
C HIS A 254 -16.24 7.83 1.62
N ASN A 255 -15.40 8.81 1.28
CA ASN A 255 -14.06 8.95 1.89
C ASN A 255 -14.04 10.09 2.90
N TYR A 256 -13.26 9.96 3.98
CA TYR A 256 -13.30 10.86 5.12
C TYR A 256 -11.91 11.38 5.51
N TYR A 257 -11.83 12.62 5.98
CA TYR A 257 -10.60 13.24 6.47
C TYR A 257 -10.88 14.30 7.53
N ASP A 258 -9.89 14.66 8.33
CA ASP A 258 -10.00 15.62 9.42
C ASP A 258 -9.35 16.99 9.16
N ASN A 259 -8.55 17.12 8.10
CA ASN A 259 -7.73 18.30 7.86
C ASN A 259 -8.28 19.20 6.74
N ALA A 260 -8.82 20.37 7.12
CA ALA A 260 -9.37 21.36 6.19
C ALA A 260 -8.30 22.16 5.38
N LYS A 261 -7.01 22.05 5.72
CA LYS A 261 -5.93 22.83 5.10
C LYS A 261 -5.42 22.24 3.79
N ILE A 262 -5.63 20.97 3.56
CA ILE A 262 -5.20 20.25 2.37
C ILE A 262 -6.42 19.91 1.53
N THR A 263 -6.35 20.10 0.22
CA THR A 263 -7.46 19.78 -0.68
C THR A 263 -7.62 18.28 -0.88
N PHE A 264 -8.82 17.83 -1.17
CA PHE A 264 -9.15 16.43 -1.43
C PHE A 264 -8.31 15.84 -2.58
N ILE A 265 -8.26 16.53 -3.72
CA ILE A 265 -7.34 16.27 -4.84
C ILE A 265 -6.33 17.41 -4.91
N GLY A 266 -5.10 17.09 -5.33
CA GLY A 266 -4.03 18.06 -5.47
C GLY A 266 -4.37 19.21 -6.42
N LYS A 267 -3.74 20.34 -6.19
CA LYS A 267 -3.82 21.53 -7.04
C LYS A 267 -2.46 21.83 -7.65
N ASN A 268 -2.46 22.42 -8.85
CA ASN A 268 -1.26 23.01 -9.43
C ASN A 268 -0.92 24.36 -8.76
N ASP A 269 0.19 24.98 -9.19
CA ASP A 269 0.64 26.27 -8.64
C ASP A 269 -0.36 27.40 -8.86
N ASP A 270 -1.20 27.33 -9.91
CA ASP A 270 -2.29 28.26 -10.20
C ASP A 270 -3.55 28.03 -9.33
N GLY A 271 -3.52 27.04 -8.43
CA GLY A 271 -4.64 26.70 -7.56
C GLY A 271 -5.73 25.82 -8.20
N ASN A 272 -5.57 25.40 -9.45
CA ASN A 272 -6.53 24.53 -10.13
C ASN A 272 -6.38 23.10 -9.69
N GLN A 273 -7.49 22.41 -9.41
CA GLN A 273 -7.46 20.99 -9.06
C GLN A 273 -6.92 20.13 -10.21
N LEU A 274 -6.03 19.21 -9.89
CA LEU A 274 -5.51 18.20 -10.82
C LEU A 274 -6.51 17.04 -10.95
N SER A 275 -7.70 17.38 -11.41
CA SER A 275 -8.80 16.44 -11.58
C SER A 275 -9.40 16.61 -12.96
N LYS A 276 -9.52 15.50 -13.69
CA LYS A 276 -10.19 15.44 -14.99
C LYS A 276 -11.19 14.28 -14.98
N ASN A 277 -12.47 14.59 -15.15
CA ASN A 277 -13.56 13.60 -15.16
C ASN A 277 -13.57 12.67 -13.93
N ALA A 278 -13.08 13.12 -12.77
CA ALA A 278 -13.21 12.38 -11.53
C ALA A 278 -14.61 12.58 -10.95
N GLN A 279 -15.21 11.50 -10.44
CA GLN A 279 -16.53 11.50 -9.85
C GLN A 279 -16.43 11.35 -8.33
N TYR A 280 -17.24 12.09 -7.61
CA TYR A 280 -17.24 12.15 -6.15
C TYR A 280 -18.64 11.87 -5.62
N THR A 281 -18.76 10.95 -4.68
CA THR A 281 -20.02 10.63 -4.01
C THR A 281 -19.77 10.47 -2.50
N GLY A 282 -20.63 11.06 -1.67
CA GLY A 282 -20.53 10.99 -0.21
C GLY A 282 -19.79 12.17 0.44
N THR A 283 -19.62 12.10 1.73
CA THR A 283 -19.04 13.16 2.55
C THR A 283 -17.53 12.94 2.70
N PHE A 284 -16.75 13.93 2.34
CA PHE A 284 -15.28 13.83 2.35
C PHE A 284 -14.64 14.42 3.61
N MET A 285 -15.32 15.32 4.29
CA MET A 285 -14.87 15.93 5.52
C MET A 285 -15.88 15.65 6.62
N ASN A 286 -15.42 15.19 7.77
CA ASN A 286 -16.30 15.08 8.93
C ASN A 286 -16.67 16.50 9.41
N LYS A 287 -17.87 16.94 9.08
CA LYS A 287 -18.43 18.26 9.45
C LYS A 287 -19.37 18.19 10.64
N GLU A 288 -19.72 17.03 11.07
CA GLU A 288 -20.66 16.74 12.12
C GLU A 288 -19.94 16.07 13.28
N ASP A 289 -20.47 16.16 14.46
CA ASP A 289 -19.95 15.47 15.65
C ASP A 289 -20.18 13.94 15.61
N ILE A 290 -20.15 13.37 14.40
CA ILE A 290 -20.29 11.93 14.19
C ILE A 290 -18.89 11.33 14.08
N PRO A 291 -18.51 10.40 14.95
CA PRO A 291 -17.23 9.75 14.89
C PRO A 291 -16.99 9.05 13.53
N ILE A 292 -15.81 9.24 12.97
CA ILE A 292 -15.44 8.70 11.63
C ILE A 292 -15.72 7.20 11.53
N TYR A 293 -15.43 6.42 12.56
CA TYR A 293 -15.67 4.97 12.54
C TYR A 293 -17.15 4.60 12.31
N ARG A 294 -18.09 5.45 12.76
CA ARG A 294 -19.52 5.21 12.49
C ARG A 294 -19.88 5.45 11.04
N LEU A 295 -19.33 6.51 10.44
CA LEU A 295 -19.53 6.82 9.02
C LEU A 295 -18.95 5.73 8.12
N LEU A 296 -17.76 5.22 8.46
CA LEU A 296 -17.13 4.12 7.74
C LEU A 296 -17.95 2.82 7.86
N ASN A 297 -18.49 2.53 9.05
CA ASN A 297 -19.38 1.37 9.24
C ASN A 297 -20.73 1.53 8.52
N GLN A 298 -21.27 2.74 8.45
CA GLN A 298 -22.50 3.00 7.71
C GLN A 298 -22.35 2.64 6.23
N TRP A 299 -21.22 2.97 5.61
CA TRP A 299 -20.94 2.53 4.25
C TRP A 299 -20.91 1.01 4.12
N ILE A 300 -20.30 0.31 5.09
CA ILE A 300 -20.25 -1.17 5.11
C ILE A 300 -21.68 -1.76 5.19
N ASP A 301 -22.56 -1.15 5.97
CA ASP A 301 -23.90 -1.65 6.21
C ASP A 301 -24.89 -1.30 5.08
N GLU A 302 -24.77 -0.11 4.49
CA GLU A 302 -25.78 0.44 3.58
C GLU A 302 -25.35 0.41 2.10
N THR A 303 -24.08 0.66 1.81
CA THR A 303 -23.57 0.84 0.44
C THR A 303 -22.85 -0.39 -0.08
N ALA A 304 -21.95 -0.94 0.72
CA ALA A 304 -21.12 -2.07 0.32
C ALA A 304 -21.91 -3.32 -0.08
N PRO A 305 -23.05 -3.69 0.56
CA PRO A 305 -23.81 -4.87 0.15
C PRO A 305 -24.35 -4.79 -1.28
N THR A 306 -24.59 -3.59 -1.78
CA THR A 306 -25.07 -3.36 -3.17
C THR A 306 -23.90 -3.37 -4.15
N LEU A 307 -22.76 -2.75 -3.81
CA LEU A 307 -21.59 -2.65 -4.69
C LEU A 307 -20.75 -3.94 -4.70
N TYR A 308 -20.65 -4.59 -3.55
CA TYR A 308 -19.79 -5.75 -3.30
C TYR A 308 -20.53 -6.83 -2.51
N PRO A 309 -21.53 -7.50 -3.09
CA PRO A 309 -22.35 -8.49 -2.38
C PRO A 309 -21.51 -9.60 -1.72
N GLY A 310 -21.66 -9.76 -0.41
CA GLY A 310 -20.94 -10.80 0.35
C GLY A 310 -19.45 -10.55 0.59
N TYR A 311 -18.94 -9.36 0.26
CA TYR A 311 -17.54 -9.03 0.50
C TYR A 311 -17.28 -8.79 2.01
N PRO A 312 -16.24 -9.41 2.61
CA PRO A 312 -15.98 -9.33 4.04
C PRO A 312 -15.19 -8.07 4.42
N PHE A 313 -15.83 -6.89 4.36
CA PHE A 313 -15.19 -5.68 4.87
C PHE A 313 -15.04 -5.72 6.38
N THR A 314 -13.84 -5.40 6.86
CA THR A 314 -13.53 -5.31 8.28
C THR A 314 -14.18 -4.06 8.88
N ARG A 315 -14.88 -4.24 9.99
CA ARG A 315 -15.56 -3.14 10.69
C ARG A 315 -14.56 -2.28 11.47
N TRP A 316 -14.99 -1.08 11.75
CA TRP A 316 -14.25 -0.04 12.44
C TRP A 316 -14.73 0.17 13.87
N THR A 317 -13.82 0.59 14.73
CA THR A 317 -14.12 1.06 16.08
C THR A 317 -13.34 2.32 16.40
N ASP A 318 -13.61 2.95 17.52
CA ASP A 318 -12.89 4.10 18.02
C ASP A 318 -11.40 3.75 18.21
N GLY A 319 -10.52 4.57 17.68
CA GLY A 319 -9.07 4.43 17.80
C GLY A 319 -8.48 5.12 19.03
N GLY A 320 -9.31 5.87 19.78
CA GLY A 320 -8.89 6.65 20.94
C GLY A 320 -8.19 7.97 20.57
N GLU A 321 -7.32 8.46 21.45
CA GLU A 321 -6.70 9.78 21.30
C GLU A 321 -5.80 9.94 20.06
N ASN A 322 -5.26 8.84 19.54
CA ASN A 322 -4.24 8.88 18.50
C ASN A 322 -4.77 8.65 17.07
N LEU A 323 -5.94 8.05 16.94
CA LEU A 323 -6.56 7.76 15.65
C LEU A 323 -8.08 7.84 15.75
N PRO A 324 -8.78 8.49 14.80
CA PRO A 324 -10.24 8.61 14.84
C PRO A 324 -10.97 7.30 14.60
N ALA A 325 -10.30 6.32 13.97
CA ALA A 325 -10.85 4.99 13.73
C ALA A 325 -9.73 3.95 13.54
N VAL A 326 -9.97 2.72 13.98
CA VAL A 326 -9.12 1.55 13.74
C VAL A 326 -9.99 0.35 13.40
N PHE A 327 -9.42 -0.69 12.82
CA PHE A 327 -10.14 -1.94 12.62
C PHE A 327 -10.37 -2.66 13.95
N ILE A 328 -11.51 -3.32 14.09
CA ILE A 328 -11.85 -4.06 15.32
C ILE A 328 -10.77 -5.09 15.67
N SER A 329 -10.20 -5.76 14.66
CA SER A 329 -9.12 -6.72 14.83
C SER A 329 -7.85 -6.13 15.48
N GLU A 330 -7.63 -4.83 15.36
CA GLU A 330 -6.48 -4.13 15.96
C GLU A 330 -6.75 -3.75 17.41
N SER A 331 -8.00 -3.37 17.73
CA SER A 331 -8.38 -2.97 19.09
C SER A 331 -8.28 -4.12 20.09
N LEU A 332 -8.35 -5.37 19.63
CA LEU A 332 -8.23 -6.57 20.47
C LEU A 332 -6.77 -6.94 20.80
N LYS A 333 -5.79 -6.27 20.17
CA LYS A 333 -4.35 -6.49 20.41
C LYS A 333 -3.74 -5.55 21.46
N LYS A 334 -4.56 -4.65 22.04
CA LYS A 334 -4.20 -3.80 23.18
C LYS A 334 -4.60 -4.51 24.47
#